data_09ffe7af146dfac85c3070590da3a7de
#
_entry.id   09ffe7af146dfac85c3070590da3a7de
#
_cell.length_a   1.000
_cell.length_b   1.000
_cell.length_c   1.000
_cell.angle_alpha   90.00
_cell.angle_beta   90.00
_cell.angle_gamma   90.00
#
_symmetry.space_group_name_H-M   'P 1'
#
loop_
_entity.id
_entity.type
_entity.pdbx_description
1 polymer ?
#
loop_
_entity_poly.entity_id
_entity_poly.type
_entity_poly.pdbx_seq_one_letter_code
_entity_poly.pdbx_strand_id
1 'polypeptide(L)'
;MIADNGSTDGSQQLATDLGARVVPVDRRGYGAALIGGCEGAWGRYLLMGDADGSYDFTDGVAMIGALLAGADLCMGSRFQGGIAPGAMPWKNRYIGNPVLTGILNLFFRCGIDDAHCGLRAITKDGFMTLGLSGSGMEFASEMVIKASLREFAIAQVPATLSVDLRDRAPHLRPWRDGWRHLRYLLMLSPTWIFGVPAVLAMGFSTLVLAVAIGFWLGIFQGETPFGVSWSIASGFLFTTGHLALLMAVASHLHGVTKGYRRLRPTVNRLRSLLHLEGMLAMGLGQIAASFAMFAATAWYWSHHGFVALPNPLPLVLAGILGATGAQTIFGGFLLAIVVGHDARFVAVDNSPLLPVSLHHVGMAS
;
A
#
# COMPACT_ATOMS: atom_id res chain seq x y z
N MET A 1 -26.85 -19.13 0.70
CA MET A 1 -25.89 -19.45 1.79
C MET A 1 -25.73 -18.23 2.66
N ILE A 2 -25.75 -18.38 3.98
CA ILE A 2 -25.56 -17.32 4.98
C ILE A 2 -24.28 -17.62 5.76
N ALA A 3 -23.38 -16.68 5.87
CA ALA A 3 -22.21 -16.75 6.74
C ALA A 3 -22.55 -16.08 8.06
N ASP A 4 -22.55 -16.84 9.12
CA ASP A 4 -22.91 -16.35 10.45
C ASP A 4 -21.72 -16.38 11.41
N ASN A 5 -21.44 -15.27 12.06
CA ASN A 5 -20.32 -15.14 13.00
C ASN A 5 -20.76 -14.88 14.45
N GLY A 6 -21.78 -15.60 14.86
CA GLY A 6 -22.21 -15.67 16.25
C GLY A 6 -23.51 -14.93 16.55
N SER A 7 -24.52 -15.03 15.67
CA SER A 7 -25.88 -14.57 15.96
C SER A 7 -26.52 -15.39 17.09
N THR A 8 -27.21 -14.70 17.99
CA THR A 8 -27.89 -15.29 19.16
C THR A 8 -29.40 -15.02 19.14
N ASP A 9 -29.91 -14.46 18.06
CA ASP A 9 -31.28 -13.98 17.89
C ASP A 9 -32.17 -14.93 17.07
N GLY A 10 -31.72 -16.16 16.80
CA GLY A 10 -32.44 -17.13 16.00
C GLY A 10 -32.23 -17.01 14.49
N SER A 11 -31.40 -16.07 14.01
CA SER A 11 -31.14 -15.87 12.58
C SER A 11 -30.65 -17.14 11.87
N GLN A 12 -29.80 -17.96 12.52
CA GLN A 12 -29.30 -19.21 11.97
C GLN A 12 -30.43 -20.21 11.70
N GLN A 13 -31.34 -20.39 12.66
CA GLN A 13 -32.49 -21.29 12.51
C GLN A 13 -33.42 -20.80 11.41
N LEU A 14 -33.75 -19.51 11.41
CA LEU A 14 -34.58 -18.91 10.38
C LEU A 14 -34.00 -19.11 8.97
N ALA A 15 -32.70 -18.90 8.79
CA ALA A 15 -32.03 -19.11 7.52
C ALA A 15 -32.09 -20.59 7.07
N THR A 16 -31.93 -21.52 8.01
CA THR A 16 -32.02 -22.96 7.74
C THR A 16 -33.44 -23.37 7.37
N ASP A 17 -34.44 -22.88 8.09
CA ASP A 17 -35.86 -23.15 7.83
C ASP A 17 -36.31 -22.65 6.46
N LEU A 18 -35.70 -21.56 5.98
CA LEU A 18 -35.88 -21.00 4.63
C LEU A 18 -35.04 -21.72 3.56
N GLY A 19 -34.36 -22.82 3.90
CA GLY A 19 -33.58 -23.64 2.97
C GLY A 19 -32.18 -23.09 2.66
N ALA A 20 -31.70 -22.07 3.37
CA ALA A 20 -30.37 -21.57 3.20
C ALA A 20 -29.36 -22.44 3.96
N ARG A 21 -28.22 -22.70 3.36
CA ARG A 21 -27.07 -23.28 4.06
C ARG A 21 -26.40 -22.24 4.94
N VAL A 22 -26.27 -22.49 6.22
CA VAL A 22 -25.56 -21.64 7.18
C VAL A 22 -24.12 -22.14 7.32
N VAL A 23 -23.17 -21.22 7.21
CA VAL A 23 -21.73 -21.47 7.42
C VAL A 23 -21.33 -20.74 8.69
N PRO A 24 -21.01 -21.46 9.78
CA PRO A 24 -20.52 -20.83 11.00
C PRO A 24 -19.11 -20.28 10.81
N VAL A 25 -18.87 -19.08 11.31
CA VAL A 25 -17.58 -18.39 11.23
C VAL A 25 -17.17 -17.97 12.65
N ASP A 26 -16.12 -18.56 13.19
CA ASP A 26 -15.68 -18.32 14.57
C ASP A 26 -15.17 -16.89 14.81
N ARG A 27 -14.56 -16.29 13.79
CA ARG A 27 -14.02 -14.91 13.87
C ARG A 27 -15.14 -13.89 13.75
N ARG A 28 -15.23 -13.01 14.73
CA ARG A 28 -16.18 -11.88 14.68
C ARG A 28 -15.69 -10.76 13.73
N GLY A 29 -16.62 -10.13 13.05
CA GLY A 29 -16.42 -8.98 12.20
C GLY A 29 -16.99 -9.16 10.79
N TYR A 30 -17.27 -8.04 10.14
CA TYR A 30 -17.87 -7.99 8.80
C TYR A 30 -17.04 -8.76 7.77
N GLY A 31 -15.75 -8.41 7.65
CA GLY A 31 -14.85 -9.08 6.72
C GLY A 31 -14.62 -10.54 7.06
N ALA A 32 -14.57 -10.89 8.36
CA ALA A 32 -14.43 -12.28 8.79
C ALA A 32 -15.61 -13.14 8.34
N ALA A 33 -16.85 -12.64 8.46
CA ALA A 33 -18.04 -13.35 7.98
C ALA A 33 -17.98 -13.57 6.45
N LEU A 34 -17.62 -12.53 5.68
CA LEU A 34 -17.50 -12.65 4.23
C LEU A 34 -16.38 -13.63 3.83
N ILE A 35 -15.22 -13.58 4.49
CA ILE A 35 -14.10 -14.50 4.22
C ILE A 35 -14.54 -15.94 4.48
N GLY A 36 -15.05 -16.25 5.68
CA GLY A 36 -15.47 -17.60 6.02
C GLY A 36 -16.62 -18.09 5.15
N GLY A 37 -17.56 -17.23 4.79
CA GLY A 37 -18.62 -17.55 3.83
C GLY A 37 -18.05 -17.91 2.46
N CYS A 38 -17.15 -17.10 1.92
CA CYS A 38 -16.52 -17.36 0.64
C CYS A 38 -15.66 -18.63 0.64
N GLU A 39 -14.90 -18.88 1.72
CA GLU A 39 -14.15 -20.13 1.90
C GLU A 39 -15.05 -21.35 1.89
N GLY A 40 -16.18 -21.28 2.60
CA GLY A 40 -17.20 -22.33 2.65
C GLY A 40 -18.10 -22.46 1.42
N ALA A 41 -18.00 -21.56 0.45
CA ALA A 41 -18.81 -21.60 -0.77
C ALA A 41 -18.30 -22.67 -1.77
N TRP A 42 -19.23 -23.30 -2.49
CA TRP A 42 -18.91 -24.38 -3.45
C TRP A 42 -18.84 -23.88 -4.91
N GLY A 43 -19.43 -22.72 -5.18
CA GLY A 43 -19.53 -22.18 -6.53
C GLY A 43 -18.20 -21.72 -7.09
N ARG A 44 -18.04 -21.85 -8.41
CA ARG A 44 -16.90 -21.28 -9.16
C ARG A 44 -16.88 -19.76 -9.12
N TYR A 45 -18.04 -19.14 -9.08
CA TYR A 45 -18.24 -17.70 -8.96
C TYR A 45 -18.90 -17.41 -7.63
N LEU A 46 -18.38 -16.41 -6.91
CA LEU A 46 -18.86 -16.00 -5.61
C LEU A 46 -19.50 -14.63 -5.76
N LEU A 47 -20.81 -14.55 -5.49
CA LEU A 47 -21.53 -13.29 -5.33
C LEU A 47 -21.75 -13.07 -3.83
N MET A 48 -21.32 -11.93 -3.32
CA MET A 48 -21.42 -11.57 -1.90
C MET A 48 -22.12 -10.22 -1.75
N GLY A 49 -22.85 -10.08 -0.66
CA GLY A 49 -23.55 -8.85 -0.29
C GLY A 49 -24.07 -8.90 1.14
N ASP A 50 -24.54 -7.78 1.63
CA ASP A 50 -25.12 -7.64 2.97
C ASP A 50 -26.47 -8.32 3.03
N ALA A 51 -26.76 -9.01 4.16
CA ALA A 51 -28.04 -9.71 4.39
C ALA A 51 -29.07 -8.84 5.12
N ASP A 52 -29.10 -7.53 4.84
CA ASP A 52 -29.97 -6.55 5.51
C ASP A 52 -31.03 -5.93 4.58
N GLY A 53 -31.16 -6.48 3.37
CA GLY A 53 -32.10 -5.99 2.37
C GLY A 53 -31.66 -4.71 1.66
N SER A 54 -30.47 -4.19 1.92
CA SER A 54 -29.96 -2.98 1.27
C SER A 54 -29.57 -3.18 -0.19
N TYR A 55 -29.27 -4.41 -0.63
CA TYR A 55 -28.93 -4.73 -2.01
C TYR A 55 -29.91 -5.71 -2.65
N ASP A 56 -30.20 -5.47 -3.93
CA ASP A 56 -30.91 -6.43 -4.76
C ASP A 56 -29.87 -7.40 -5.38
N PHE A 57 -29.95 -8.68 -5.01
CA PHE A 57 -29.07 -9.71 -5.54
C PHE A 57 -29.34 -10.02 -7.03
N THR A 58 -30.43 -9.54 -7.62
CA THR A 58 -30.66 -9.65 -9.08
C THR A 58 -29.68 -8.81 -9.88
N ASP A 59 -29.13 -7.71 -9.33
CA ASP A 59 -28.03 -6.95 -9.92
C ASP A 59 -26.76 -7.82 -10.09
N GLY A 60 -26.63 -8.88 -9.30
CA GLY A 60 -25.55 -9.85 -9.38
C GLY A 60 -25.50 -10.65 -10.68
N VAL A 61 -26.61 -10.73 -11.44
CA VAL A 61 -26.64 -11.42 -12.76
C VAL A 61 -25.63 -10.76 -13.71
N ALA A 62 -25.63 -9.42 -13.77
CA ALA A 62 -24.69 -8.66 -14.58
C ALA A 62 -23.23 -8.87 -14.09
N MET A 63 -23.01 -9.00 -12.77
CA MET A 63 -21.69 -9.27 -12.22
C MET A 63 -21.16 -10.65 -12.62
N ILE A 64 -22.01 -11.67 -12.54
CA ILE A 64 -21.62 -13.03 -13.01
C ILE A 64 -21.36 -12.99 -14.51
N GLY A 65 -22.14 -12.24 -15.29
CA GLY A 65 -21.87 -12.02 -16.72
C GLY A 65 -20.48 -11.45 -16.98
N ALA A 66 -20.06 -10.47 -16.19
CA ALA A 66 -18.72 -9.88 -16.28
C ALA A 66 -17.60 -10.89 -15.95
N LEU A 67 -17.81 -11.75 -14.92
CA LEU A 67 -16.85 -12.82 -14.61
C LEU A 67 -16.77 -13.88 -15.72
N LEU A 68 -17.90 -14.22 -16.34
CA LEU A 68 -17.94 -15.12 -17.50
C LEU A 68 -17.24 -14.52 -18.72
N ALA A 69 -17.26 -13.19 -18.87
CA ALA A 69 -16.54 -12.47 -19.91
C ALA A 69 -15.04 -12.32 -19.64
N GLY A 70 -14.53 -12.84 -18.52
CA GLY A 70 -13.10 -12.88 -18.21
C GLY A 70 -12.64 -11.90 -17.12
N ALA A 71 -13.54 -11.20 -16.44
CA ALA A 71 -13.16 -10.45 -15.25
C ALA A 71 -12.85 -11.39 -14.09
N ASP A 72 -11.87 -11.03 -13.26
CA ASP A 72 -11.52 -11.76 -12.03
C ASP A 72 -12.39 -11.28 -10.85
N LEU A 73 -12.65 -9.97 -10.80
CA LEU A 73 -13.45 -9.29 -9.79
C LEU A 73 -14.46 -8.34 -10.47
N CYS A 74 -15.70 -8.38 -10.05
CA CYS A 74 -16.72 -7.42 -10.46
C CYS A 74 -17.28 -6.69 -9.23
N MET A 75 -17.22 -5.36 -9.28
CA MET A 75 -17.72 -4.47 -8.24
C MET A 75 -19.09 -3.90 -8.64
N GLY A 76 -20.02 -3.80 -7.69
CA GLY A 76 -21.18 -2.97 -7.88
C GLY A 76 -20.83 -1.49 -7.76
N SER A 77 -21.53 -0.64 -8.49
CA SER A 77 -21.50 0.80 -8.31
C SER A 77 -22.86 1.36 -7.94
N ARG A 78 -22.98 1.84 -6.72
CA ARG A 78 -24.19 2.52 -6.24
C ARG A 78 -24.38 3.89 -6.90
N PHE A 79 -23.27 4.49 -7.34
CA PHE A 79 -23.32 5.77 -8.06
C PHE A 79 -23.85 5.61 -9.49
N GLN A 80 -23.68 4.43 -10.11
CA GLN A 80 -24.23 4.10 -11.43
C GLN A 80 -25.64 3.54 -11.33
N GLY A 81 -25.93 2.65 -10.35
CA GLY A 81 -27.20 1.95 -10.23
C GLY A 81 -28.28 2.73 -9.48
N GLY A 82 -27.87 3.65 -8.63
CA GLY A 82 -28.77 4.49 -7.86
C GLY A 82 -28.76 4.24 -6.35
N ILE A 83 -29.01 5.30 -5.61
CA ILE A 83 -29.07 5.30 -4.14
C ILE A 83 -30.43 5.83 -3.74
N ALA A 84 -31.26 4.98 -3.14
CA ALA A 84 -32.61 5.36 -2.67
C ALA A 84 -32.52 6.50 -1.62
N PRO A 85 -33.55 7.37 -1.55
CA PRO A 85 -33.58 8.39 -0.53
C PRO A 85 -33.48 7.80 0.88
N GLY A 86 -32.57 8.34 1.69
CA GLY A 86 -32.31 7.84 3.05
C GLY A 86 -31.39 6.64 3.17
N ALA A 87 -31.05 5.92 2.09
CA ALA A 87 -30.20 4.73 2.12
C ALA A 87 -28.73 5.03 2.45
N MET A 88 -28.27 6.24 2.20
CA MET A 88 -26.90 6.64 2.49
C MET A 88 -26.85 8.07 3.06
N PRO A 89 -26.16 8.29 4.20
CA PRO A 89 -25.94 9.65 4.73
C PRO A 89 -25.25 10.53 3.69
N TRP A 90 -25.68 11.81 3.58
CA TRP A 90 -25.14 12.73 2.56
C TRP A 90 -23.62 12.91 2.63
N LYS A 91 -23.04 12.90 3.85
CA LYS A 91 -21.59 12.98 4.05
C LYS A 91 -20.85 11.80 3.42
N ASN A 92 -21.40 10.59 3.51
CA ASN A 92 -20.83 9.40 2.89
C ASN A 92 -21.01 9.42 1.37
N ARG A 93 -22.19 9.88 0.89
CA ARG A 93 -22.51 9.94 -0.53
C ARG A 93 -21.61 10.90 -1.31
N TYR A 94 -21.40 12.10 -0.78
CA TYR A 94 -20.74 13.19 -1.52
C TYR A 94 -19.29 13.45 -1.08
N ILE A 95 -18.87 13.00 0.08
CA ILE A 95 -17.52 13.24 0.60
C ILE A 95 -16.80 11.91 0.89
N GLY A 96 -17.28 11.12 1.84
CA GLY A 96 -16.54 9.97 2.36
C GLY A 96 -16.19 8.94 1.28
N ASN A 97 -17.17 8.39 0.61
CA ASN A 97 -16.96 7.37 -0.42
C ASN A 97 -16.20 7.91 -1.63
N PRO A 98 -16.54 9.09 -2.22
CA PRO A 98 -15.79 9.65 -3.34
C PRO A 98 -14.32 9.93 -2.98
N VAL A 99 -14.04 10.53 -1.81
CA VAL A 99 -12.67 10.84 -1.39
C VAL A 99 -11.86 9.56 -1.17
N LEU A 100 -12.39 8.58 -0.43
CA LEU A 100 -11.69 7.32 -0.19
C LEU A 100 -11.46 6.53 -1.47
N THR A 101 -12.45 6.46 -2.37
CA THR A 101 -12.32 5.83 -3.68
C THR A 101 -11.32 6.58 -4.56
N GLY A 102 -11.34 7.92 -4.54
CA GLY A 102 -10.36 8.75 -5.24
C GLY A 102 -8.93 8.52 -4.79
N ILE A 103 -8.69 8.45 -3.47
CA ILE A 103 -7.37 8.11 -2.89
C ILE A 103 -6.96 6.69 -3.31
N LEU A 104 -7.89 5.73 -3.27
CA LEU A 104 -7.63 4.36 -3.68
C LEU A 104 -7.23 4.29 -5.17
N ASN A 105 -7.96 4.98 -6.04
CA ASN A 105 -7.62 5.07 -7.47
C ASN A 105 -6.28 5.76 -7.70
N LEU A 106 -5.97 6.84 -6.98
CA LEU A 106 -4.70 7.54 -7.05
C LEU A 106 -3.52 6.62 -6.66
N PHE A 107 -3.69 5.82 -5.60
CA PHE A 107 -2.62 4.98 -5.07
C PHE A 107 -2.45 3.67 -5.83
N PHE A 108 -3.54 3.08 -6.30
CA PHE A 108 -3.56 1.72 -6.85
C PHE A 108 -4.05 1.61 -8.29
N ARG A 109 -4.59 2.69 -8.86
CA ARG A 109 -5.07 2.75 -10.26
C ARG A 109 -6.15 1.70 -10.56
N CYS A 110 -7.08 1.50 -9.64
CA CYS A 110 -8.12 0.47 -9.76
C CYS A 110 -9.18 0.79 -10.82
N GLY A 111 -9.37 2.06 -11.18
CA GLY A 111 -10.34 2.49 -12.20
C GLY A 111 -11.80 2.30 -11.83
N ILE A 112 -12.15 2.30 -10.53
CA ILE A 112 -13.51 2.10 -10.02
C ILE A 112 -14.07 3.39 -9.43
N ASP A 113 -15.39 3.53 -9.42
CA ASP A 113 -16.06 4.71 -8.85
C ASP A 113 -16.70 4.44 -7.47
N ASP A 114 -16.87 3.18 -7.07
CA ASP A 114 -17.41 2.80 -5.76
C ASP A 114 -16.65 1.63 -5.12
N ALA A 115 -15.55 1.92 -4.44
CA ALA A 115 -14.75 0.92 -3.74
C ALA A 115 -15.43 0.28 -2.52
N HIS A 116 -16.52 0.89 -2.03
CA HIS A 116 -17.19 0.51 -0.77
C HIS A 116 -18.57 -0.11 -0.98
N CYS A 117 -18.95 -0.41 -2.23
CA CYS A 117 -20.17 -1.16 -2.50
C CYS A 117 -20.09 -2.55 -1.84
N GLY A 118 -21.12 -2.97 -1.12
CA GLY A 118 -21.16 -4.29 -0.47
C GLY A 118 -21.42 -5.41 -1.47
N LEU A 119 -22.15 -5.15 -2.56
CA LEU A 119 -22.45 -6.16 -3.59
C LEU A 119 -21.26 -6.33 -4.52
N ARG A 120 -20.67 -7.53 -4.55
CA ARG A 120 -19.46 -7.87 -5.29
C ARG A 120 -19.51 -9.30 -5.79
N ALA A 121 -18.84 -9.55 -6.92
CA ALA A 121 -18.63 -10.91 -7.40
C ALA A 121 -17.16 -11.15 -7.75
N ILE A 122 -16.66 -12.35 -7.48
CA ILE A 122 -15.28 -12.74 -7.73
C ILE A 122 -15.22 -14.22 -8.12
N THR A 123 -14.23 -14.61 -8.91
CA THR A 123 -13.95 -16.02 -9.13
C THR A 123 -13.44 -16.68 -7.84
N LYS A 124 -13.79 -17.96 -7.59
CA LYS A 124 -13.35 -18.67 -6.38
C LYS A 124 -11.82 -18.71 -6.29
N ASP A 125 -11.15 -19.01 -7.42
CA ASP A 125 -9.70 -19.05 -7.50
C ASP A 125 -9.07 -17.68 -7.25
N GLY A 126 -9.67 -16.63 -7.82
CA GLY A 126 -9.27 -15.25 -7.56
C GLY A 126 -9.40 -14.89 -6.08
N PHE A 127 -10.51 -15.25 -5.45
CA PHE A 127 -10.72 -15.01 -4.02
C PHE A 127 -9.63 -15.68 -3.16
N MET A 128 -9.37 -16.96 -3.40
CA MET A 128 -8.33 -17.70 -2.66
C MET A 128 -6.94 -17.12 -2.90
N THR A 129 -6.66 -16.69 -4.13
CA THR A 129 -5.40 -16.05 -4.51
C THR A 129 -5.17 -14.73 -3.80
N LEU A 130 -6.21 -13.95 -3.52
CA LEU A 130 -6.08 -12.65 -2.84
C LEU A 130 -5.58 -12.79 -1.39
N GLY A 131 -5.85 -13.91 -0.71
CA GLY A 131 -5.42 -14.14 0.66
C GLY A 131 -5.92 -13.03 1.60
N LEU A 132 -7.23 -12.75 1.59
CA LEU A 132 -7.84 -11.70 2.39
C LEU A 132 -7.78 -12.05 3.88
N SER A 133 -7.54 -11.04 4.72
CA SER A 133 -7.34 -11.23 6.16
C SER A 133 -8.04 -10.18 7.04
N GLY A 134 -8.52 -9.10 6.45
CA GLY A 134 -9.22 -8.02 7.15
C GLY A 134 -10.53 -8.48 7.75
N SER A 135 -10.64 -8.49 9.08
CA SER A 135 -11.84 -8.96 9.78
C SER A 135 -12.95 -7.92 9.87
N GLY A 136 -12.64 -6.64 9.68
CA GLY A 136 -13.60 -5.53 9.78
C GLY A 136 -14.00 -4.96 8.44
N MET A 137 -14.42 -3.69 8.45
CA MET A 137 -14.86 -2.96 7.24
C MET A 137 -13.72 -2.73 6.24
N GLU A 138 -12.48 -2.81 6.69
CA GLU A 138 -11.28 -2.73 5.83
C GLU A 138 -11.22 -3.82 4.76
N PHE A 139 -11.93 -4.94 4.94
CA PHE A 139 -12.10 -5.99 3.92
C PHE A 139 -12.49 -5.42 2.56
N ALA A 140 -13.39 -4.43 2.56
CA ALA A 140 -13.87 -3.80 1.34
C ALA A 140 -12.74 -3.17 0.50
N SER A 141 -11.86 -2.42 1.14
CA SER A 141 -10.68 -1.82 0.50
C SER A 141 -9.58 -2.86 0.24
N GLU A 142 -9.37 -3.82 1.16
CA GLU A 142 -8.36 -4.87 0.99
C GLU A 142 -8.55 -5.66 -0.29
N MET A 143 -9.78 -6.09 -0.57
CA MET A 143 -10.10 -6.87 -1.76
C MET A 143 -9.72 -6.12 -3.03
N VAL A 144 -10.16 -4.87 -3.18
CA VAL A 144 -9.89 -4.06 -4.36
C VAL A 144 -8.39 -3.76 -4.50
N ILE A 145 -7.72 -3.41 -3.40
CA ILE A 145 -6.29 -3.10 -3.42
C ILE A 145 -5.47 -4.32 -3.82
N LYS A 146 -5.72 -5.48 -3.19
CA LYS A 146 -4.99 -6.70 -3.52
C LYS A 146 -5.28 -7.18 -4.94
N ALA A 147 -6.53 -7.06 -5.42
CA ALA A 147 -6.89 -7.34 -6.80
C ALA A 147 -6.09 -6.45 -7.78
N SER A 148 -6.05 -5.15 -7.54
CA SER A 148 -5.27 -4.22 -8.36
C SER A 148 -3.76 -4.48 -8.31
N LEU A 149 -3.20 -4.76 -7.12
CA LEU A 149 -1.78 -5.05 -6.96
C LEU A 149 -1.36 -6.35 -7.66
N ARG A 150 -2.30 -7.29 -7.86
CA ARG A 150 -2.11 -8.54 -8.61
C ARG A 150 -2.51 -8.42 -10.09
N GLU A 151 -2.91 -7.20 -10.51
CA GLU A 151 -3.33 -6.92 -11.89
C GLU A 151 -4.54 -7.76 -12.34
N PHE A 152 -5.48 -8.00 -11.44
CA PHE A 152 -6.74 -8.63 -11.78
C PHE A 152 -7.54 -7.77 -12.76
N ALA A 153 -8.28 -8.41 -13.67
CA ALA A 153 -9.27 -7.75 -14.51
C ALA A 153 -10.48 -7.37 -13.62
N ILE A 154 -10.56 -6.07 -13.26
CA ILE A 154 -11.64 -5.54 -12.43
C ILE A 154 -12.71 -4.93 -13.34
N ALA A 155 -13.92 -5.46 -13.27
CA ALA A 155 -15.11 -4.90 -13.91
C ALA A 155 -15.98 -4.16 -12.90
N GLN A 156 -16.86 -3.29 -13.39
CA GLN A 156 -17.84 -2.59 -12.59
C GLN A 156 -19.18 -2.58 -13.29
N VAL A 157 -20.27 -2.79 -12.54
CA VAL A 157 -21.64 -2.77 -13.05
C VAL A 157 -22.53 -1.94 -12.11
N PRO A 158 -23.63 -1.36 -12.60
CA PRO A 158 -24.61 -0.69 -11.75
C PRO A 158 -25.13 -1.63 -10.66
N ALA A 159 -25.29 -1.11 -9.43
CA ALA A 159 -25.92 -1.80 -8.31
C ALA A 159 -26.78 -0.81 -7.53
N THR A 160 -27.98 -1.22 -7.18
CA THR A 160 -28.94 -0.39 -6.46
C THR A 160 -28.73 -0.48 -4.97
N LEU A 161 -28.76 0.65 -4.25
CA LEU A 161 -28.76 0.68 -2.79
C LEU A 161 -30.11 1.13 -2.27
N SER A 162 -30.80 0.25 -1.55
CA SER A 162 -32.03 0.51 -0.83
C SER A 162 -31.78 0.82 0.65
N VAL A 163 -32.80 1.32 1.35
CA VAL A 163 -32.73 1.50 2.80
C VAL A 163 -32.66 0.13 3.46
N ASP A 164 -31.77 -0.05 4.40
CA ASP A 164 -31.68 -1.30 5.16
C ASP A 164 -32.94 -1.56 6.00
N LEU A 165 -33.26 -2.83 6.19
CA LEU A 165 -34.47 -3.26 6.92
C LEU A 165 -34.19 -3.49 8.42
N ARG A 166 -33.06 -3.02 8.93
CA ARG A 166 -32.65 -3.21 10.34
C ARG A 166 -33.33 -2.19 11.25
N ASP A 167 -33.90 -2.64 12.34
CA ASP A 167 -34.48 -1.78 13.38
C ASP A 167 -33.45 -1.17 14.35
N ARG A 168 -32.16 -1.26 14.04
CA ARG A 168 -31.08 -0.77 14.89
C ARG A 168 -30.15 0.20 14.15
N ALA A 169 -29.55 1.11 14.91
CA ALA A 169 -28.60 2.08 14.36
C ALA A 169 -27.42 1.39 13.65
N PRO A 170 -26.93 1.94 12.54
CA PRO A 170 -25.77 1.41 11.83
C PRO A 170 -24.56 1.30 12.75
N HIS A 171 -23.84 0.17 12.69
CA HIS A 171 -22.60 -0.04 13.44
C HIS A 171 -21.43 0.81 12.91
N LEU A 172 -21.60 1.47 11.78
CA LEU A 172 -20.58 2.26 11.10
C LEU A 172 -20.31 3.55 11.87
N ARG A 173 -19.07 3.74 12.32
CA ARG A 173 -18.60 4.98 12.94
C ARG A 173 -17.73 5.75 11.94
N PRO A 174 -18.24 6.80 11.26
CA PRO A 174 -17.63 7.39 10.08
C PRO A 174 -16.15 7.78 10.26
N TRP A 175 -15.78 8.43 11.36
CA TRP A 175 -14.39 8.84 11.62
C TRP A 175 -13.47 7.67 11.93
N ARG A 176 -13.90 6.75 12.78
CA ARG A 176 -13.09 5.58 13.16
C ARG A 176 -12.86 4.65 11.97
N ASP A 177 -13.91 4.39 11.23
CA ASP A 177 -13.85 3.44 10.13
C ASP A 177 -13.18 4.09 8.92
N GLY A 178 -13.42 5.39 8.64
CA GLY A 178 -12.69 6.16 7.65
C GLY A 178 -11.18 6.22 7.92
N TRP A 179 -10.78 6.43 9.19
CA TRP A 179 -9.37 6.36 9.59
C TRP A 179 -8.76 4.97 9.38
N ARG A 180 -9.51 3.90 9.69
CA ARG A 180 -9.06 2.52 9.43
C ARG A 180 -8.81 2.28 7.95
N HIS A 181 -9.72 2.71 7.08
CA HIS A 181 -9.56 2.63 5.64
C HIS A 181 -8.34 3.42 5.16
N LEU A 182 -8.22 4.68 5.54
CA LEU A 182 -7.08 5.52 5.14
C LEU A 182 -5.75 4.93 5.61
N ARG A 183 -5.68 4.49 6.87
CA ARG A 183 -4.49 3.82 7.41
C ARG A 183 -4.13 2.58 6.60
N TYR A 184 -5.12 1.77 6.23
CA TYR A 184 -4.91 0.56 5.43
C TYR A 184 -4.39 0.91 4.02
N LEU A 185 -4.98 1.92 3.37
CA LEU A 185 -4.51 2.45 2.09
C LEU A 185 -3.04 2.89 2.14
N LEU A 186 -2.66 3.63 3.17
CA LEU A 186 -1.29 4.11 3.37
C LEU A 186 -0.32 2.96 3.62
N MET A 187 -0.68 2.00 4.49
CA MET A 187 0.17 0.84 4.80
C MET A 187 0.46 -0.01 3.56
N LEU A 188 -0.52 -0.16 2.68
CA LEU A 188 -0.35 -0.88 1.42
C LEU A 188 0.21 -0.02 0.28
N SER A 189 0.56 1.25 0.54
CA SER A 189 1.10 2.14 -0.48
C SER A 189 2.42 2.81 -0.07
N PRO A 190 3.52 2.05 0.05
CA PRO A 190 4.83 2.59 0.44
C PRO A 190 5.34 3.67 -0.51
N THR A 191 4.90 3.67 -1.76
CA THR A 191 5.25 4.72 -2.72
C THR A 191 4.71 6.08 -2.28
N TRP A 192 3.46 6.14 -1.81
CA TRP A 192 2.82 7.39 -1.44
C TRP A 192 3.21 7.88 -0.06
N ILE A 193 3.41 6.95 0.90
CA ILE A 193 3.80 7.34 2.26
C ILE A 193 5.29 7.65 2.39
N PHE A 194 6.15 6.94 1.66
CA PHE A 194 7.59 7.10 1.76
C PHE A 194 8.23 7.59 0.45
N GLY A 195 7.87 7.00 -0.70
CA GLY A 195 8.57 7.24 -1.96
C GLY A 195 8.35 8.65 -2.51
N VAL A 196 7.11 9.14 -2.57
CA VAL A 196 6.80 10.49 -3.07
C VAL A 196 7.43 11.56 -2.16
N PRO A 197 7.23 11.55 -0.83
CA PRO A 197 7.92 12.50 0.05
C PRO A 197 9.44 12.44 -0.07
N ALA A 198 10.03 11.23 -0.20
CA ALA A 198 11.47 11.07 -0.39
C ALA A 198 11.96 11.77 -1.66
N VAL A 199 11.31 11.54 -2.80
CA VAL A 199 11.70 12.15 -4.08
C VAL A 199 11.56 13.67 -4.03
N LEU A 200 10.47 14.18 -3.44
CA LEU A 200 10.26 15.63 -3.30
C LEU A 200 11.32 16.25 -2.37
N ALA A 201 11.57 15.64 -1.22
CA ALA A 201 12.56 16.11 -0.25
C ALA A 201 13.98 16.11 -0.82
N MET A 202 14.39 14.99 -1.42
CA MET A 202 15.71 14.88 -2.03
C MET A 202 15.85 15.77 -3.27
N GLY A 203 14.82 15.86 -4.12
CA GLY A 203 14.84 16.70 -5.32
C GLY A 203 14.98 18.17 -4.96
N PHE A 204 14.16 18.67 -4.03
CA PHE A 204 14.26 20.04 -3.54
C PHE A 204 15.62 20.32 -2.89
N SER A 205 16.09 19.42 -2.01
CA SER A 205 17.39 19.55 -1.35
C SER A 205 18.55 19.56 -2.34
N THR A 206 18.50 18.68 -3.35
CA THR A 206 19.51 18.62 -4.42
C THR A 206 19.56 19.94 -5.19
N LEU A 207 18.40 20.52 -5.51
CA LEU A 207 18.33 21.82 -6.20
C LEU A 207 18.99 22.91 -5.36
N VAL A 208 18.62 23.04 -4.09
CA VAL A 208 19.19 24.06 -3.19
C VAL A 208 20.71 23.88 -3.04
N LEU A 209 21.16 22.66 -2.80
CA LEU A 209 22.58 22.35 -2.63
C LEU A 209 23.37 22.55 -3.93
N ALA A 210 22.82 22.19 -5.09
CA ALA A 210 23.46 22.41 -6.39
C ALA A 210 23.66 23.91 -6.68
N VAL A 211 22.65 24.73 -6.38
CA VAL A 211 22.76 26.19 -6.49
C VAL A 211 23.82 26.74 -5.53
N ALA A 212 23.81 26.29 -4.25
CA ALA A 212 24.79 26.71 -3.26
C ALA A 212 26.23 26.31 -3.67
N ILE A 213 26.41 25.11 -4.23
CA ILE A 213 27.70 24.65 -4.78
C ILE A 213 28.13 25.53 -5.99
N GLY A 214 27.18 25.85 -6.89
CA GLY A 214 27.48 26.71 -8.05
C GLY A 214 27.99 28.10 -7.67
N PHE A 215 27.40 28.73 -6.64
CA PHE A 215 27.93 29.98 -6.07
C PHE A 215 29.28 29.77 -5.38
N TRP A 216 29.44 28.70 -4.61
CA TRP A 216 30.70 28.40 -3.94
C TRP A 216 31.86 28.17 -4.90
N LEU A 217 31.61 27.53 -6.05
CA LEU A 217 32.61 27.30 -7.10
C LEU A 217 32.79 28.50 -8.03
N GLY A 218 32.07 29.61 -7.83
CA GLY A 218 32.15 30.81 -8.70
C GLY A 218 31.52 30.63 -10.08
N ILE A 219 30.72 29.58 -10.31
CA ILE A 219 29.96 29.35 -11.54
C ILE A 219 28.86 30.42 -11.70
N PHE A 220 28.20 30.75 -10.57
CA PHE A 220 27.22 31.81 -10.52
C PHE A 220 27.81 33.06 -9.88
N GLN A 221 27.45 34.25 -10.41
CA GLN A 221 27.89 35.56 -9.91
C GLN A 221 26.76 36.24 -9.14
N GLY A 222 27.14 37.08 -8.17
CA GLY A 222 26.17 37.78 -7.32
C GLY A 222 25.92 37.13 -5.96
N GLU A 223 24.83 37.47 -5.30
CA GLU A 223 24.45 36.90 -4.02
C GLU A 223 23.63 35.61 -4.20
N THR A 224 23.94 34.62 -3.38
CA THR A 224 23.15 33.37 -3.40
C THR A 224 21.74 33.61 -2.85
N PRO A 225 20.68 33.12 -3.54
CA PRO A 225 19.31 33.19 -3.02
C PRO A 225 19.12 32.25 -1.81
N PHE A 226 20.02 31.29 -1.61
CA PHE A 226 19.98 30.33 -0.52
C PHE A 226 21.17 30.57 0.43
N GLY A 227 20.91 31.16 1.58
CA GLY A 227 21.92 31.34 2.64
C GLY A 227 22.28 30.03 3.34
N VAL A 228 23.20 30.11 4.29
CA VAL A 228 23.73 28.96 5.07
C VAL A 228 22.60 28.13 5.71
N SER A 229 21.57 28.77 6.25
CA SER A 229 20.44 28.10 6.88
C SER A 229 19.70 27.18 5.91
N TRP A 230 19.56 27.56 4.65
CA TRP A 230 18.97 26.75 3.59
C TRP A 230 19.82 25.53 3.27
N SER A 231 21.15 25.68 3.23
CA SER A 231 22.07 24.56 2.99
C SER A 231 21.99 23.54 4.11
N ILE A 232 21.95 23.98 5.36
CA ILE A 232 21.82 23.10 6.56
C ILE A 232 20.45 22.39 6.52
N ALA A 233 19.35 23.14 6.34
CA ALA A 233 18.01 22.58 6.28
C ALA A 233 17.88 21.54 5.13
N SER A 234 18.49 21.84 3.97
CA SER A 234 18.53 20.90 2.84
C SER A 234 19.34 19.65 3.15
N GLY A 235 20.41 19.75 3.94
CA GLY A 235 21.16 18.59 4.42
C GLY A 235 20.30 17.64 5.25
N PHE A 236 19.54 18.15 6.22
CA PHE A 236 18.59 17.37 7.01
C PHE A 236 17.46 16.79 6.15
N LEU A 237 16.92 17.58 5.23
CA LEU A 237 15.83 17.16 4.37
C LEU A 237 16.29 16.06 3.39
N PHE A 238 17.52 16.18 2.85
CA PHE A 238 18.11 15.16 1.98
C PHE A 238 18.30 13.82 2.70
N THR A 239 18.90 13.85 3.88
CA THR A 239 19.16 12.64 4.68
C THR A 239 17.86 11.97 5.14
N THR A 240 16.85 12.75 5.54
CA THR A 240 15.52 12.25 5.87
C THR A 240 14.83 11.64 4.65
N GLY A 241 14.93 12.30 3.49
CA GLY A 241 14.41 11.80 2.22
C GLY A 241 15.08 10.49 1.79
N HIS A 242 16.39 10.38 1.95
CA HIS A 242 17.14 9.15 1.66
C HIS A 242 16.68 7.98 2.55
N LEU A 243 16.50 8.21 3.85
CA LEU A 243 15.95 7.21 4.76
C LEU A 243 14.54 6.78 4.33
N ALA A 244 13.68 7.73 3.99
CA ALA A 244 12.33 7.44 3.49
C ALA A 244 12.36 6.64 2.19
N LEU A 245 13.33 6.90 1.29
CA LEU A 245 13.52 6.13 0.07
C LEU A 245 13.87 4.66 0.37
N LEU A 246 14.78 4.42 1.32
CA LEU A 246 15.12 3.06 1.77
C LEU A 246 13.90 2.35 2.37
N MET A 247 13.09 3.05 3.17
CA MET A 247 11.83 2.51 3.69
C MET A 247 10.82 2.18 2.58
N ALA A 248 10.74 3.01 1.53
CA ALA A 248 9.88 2.74 0.38
C ALA A 248 10.30 1.45 -0.35
N VAL A 249 11.61 1.26 -0.57
CA VAL A 249 12.14 0.06 -1.22
C VAL A 249 11.93 -1.16 -0.34
N ALA A 250 12.27 -1.10 0.95
CA ALA A 250 12.09 -2.21 1.88
C ALA A 250 10.63 -2.67 1.97
N SER A 251 9.69 -1.72 2.12
CA SER A 251 8.27 -2.01 2.18
C SER A 251 7.74 -2.58 0.85
N HIS A 252 8.25 -2.10 -0.29
CA HIS A 252 7.89 -2.64 -1.60
C HIS A 252 8.36 -4.10 -1.73
N LEU A 253 9.62 -4.38 -1.42
CA LEU A 253 10.20 -5.73 -1.48
C LEU A 253 9.49 -6.67 -0.49
N HIS A 254 9.16 -6.22 0.72
CA HIS A 254 8.34 -7.00 1.65
C HIS A 254 7.00 -7.40 1.03
N GLY A 255 6.33 -6.48 0.33
CA GLY A 255 5.10 -6.79 -0.39
C GLY A 255 5.28 -7.82 -1.50
N VAL A 256 6.42 -7.78 -2.19
CA VAL A 256 6.77 -8.78 -3.22
C VAL A 256 7.02 -10.15 -2.59
N THR A 257 7.81 -10.24 -1.52
CA THR A 257 8.10 -11.52 -0.82
C THR A 257 6.86 -12.14 -0.20
N LYS A 258 5.90 -11.32 0.27
CA LYS A 258 4.61 -11.78 0.78
C LYS A 258 3.58 -12.08 -0.33
N GLY A 259 3.95 -11.92 -1.59
CA GLY A 259 3.14 -12.31 -2.75
C GLY A 259 1.93 -11.43 -3.04
N TYR A 260 1.73 -10.30 -2.36
CA TYR A 260 0.62 -9.39 -2.67
C TYR A 260 1.01 -8.21 -3.58
N ARG A 261 2.28 -8.16 -4.04
CA ARG A 261 2.78 -7.15 -4.99
C ARG A 261 3.63 -7.77 -6.06
N ARG A 262 3.60 -7.16 -7.25
CA ARG A 262 4.58 -7.44 -8.31
C ARG A 262 5.80 -6.53 -8.19
N LEU A 263 6.97 -7.04 -8.60
CA LEU A 263 8.21 -6.28 -8.59
C LEU A 263 8.15 -5.15 -9.63
N ARG A 264 8.37 -3.91 -9.20
CA ARG A 264 8.37 -2.76 -10.12
C ARG A 264 9.57 -2.78 -11.05
N PRO A 265 9.39 -2.41 -12.35
CA PRO A 265 10.49 -2.33 -13.31
C PRO A 265 11.63 -1.41 -12.85
N THR A 266 11.31 -0.31 -12.15
CA THR A 266 12.32 0.62 -11.60
C THR A 266 13.19 -0.06 -10.55
N VAL A 267 12.62 -0.82 -9.63
CA VAL A 267 13.38 -1.57 -8.60
C VAL A 267 14.20 -2.67 -9.26
N ASN A 268 13.62 -3.35 -10.26
CA ASN A 268 14.34 -4.37 -11.02
C ASN A 268 15.55 -3.81 -11.79
N ARG A 269 15.44 -2.62 -12.38
CA ARG A 269 16.58 -1.94 -13.05
C ARG A 269 17.73 -1.60 -12.08
N LEU A 270 17.42 -1.29 -10.85
CA LEU A 270 18.40 -0.98 -9.80
C LEU A 270 18.93 -2.24 -9.08
N ARG A 271 18.56 -3.42 -9.57
CA ARG A 271 18.94 -4.71 -8.98
C ARG A 271 20.43 -4.82 -8.67
N SER A 272 21.28 -4.39 -9.59
CA SER A 272 22.73 -4.45 -9.44
C SER A 272 23.28 -3.54 -8.33
N LEU A 273 22.54 -2.52 -7.92
CA LEU A 273 22.91 -1.59 -6.84
C LEU A 273 22.27 -1.98 -5.50
N LEU A 274 21.14 -2.69 -5.54
CA LEU A 274 20.34 -3.04 -4.37
C LEU A 274 20.75 -4.41 -3.76
N HIS A 275 21.87 -5.02 -4.14
CA HIS A 275 22.41 -6.19 -3.45
C HIS A 275 23.28 -5.78 -2.27
N LEU A 276 23.41 -6.64 -1.27
CA LEU A 276 24.05 -6.31 0.01
C LEU A 276 25.47 -5.76 -0.19
N GLU A 277 26.31 -6.46 -0.95
CA GLU A 277 27.71 -6.07 -1.19
C GLU A 277 27.81 -4.71 -1.92
N GLY A 278 26.92 -4.46 -2.88
CA GLY A 278 26.87 -3.17 -3.59
C GLY A 278 26.49 -2.03 -2.67
N MET A 279 25.50 -2.23 -1.80
CA MET A 279 25.10 -1.21 -0.82
C MET A 279 26.17 -1.00 0.24
N LEU A 280 26.87 -2.05 0.68
CA LEU A 280 28.01 -1.93 1.59
C LEU A 280 29.15 -1.16 0.95
N ALA A 281 29.55 -1.51 -0.28
CA ALA A 281 30.61 -0.81 -1.01
C ALA A 281 30.27 0.68 -1.24
N MET A 282 29.03 0.96 -1.66
CA MET A 282 28.57 2.32 -1.87
C MET A 282 28.52 3.12 -0.56
N GLY A 283 28.00 2.55 0.50
CA GLY A 283 27.93 3.21 1.81
C GLY A 283 29.29 3.46 2.42
N LEU A 284 30.22 2.50 2.32
CA LEU A 284 31.61 2.67 2.76
C LEU A 284 32.33 3.75 1.94
N GLY A 285 32.13 3.78 0.61
CA GLY A 285 32.67 4.84 -0.25
C GLY A 285 32.18 6.24 0.13
N GLN A 286 30.87 6.38 0.43
CA GLN A 286 30.29 7.64 0.91
C GLN A 286 30.87 8.05 2.28
N ILE A 287 31.04 7.14 3.21
CA ILE A 287 31.65 7.39 4.52
C ILE A 287 33.12 7.81 4.35
N ALA A 288 33.88 7.12 3.50
CA ALA A 288 35.25 7.50 3.21
C ALA A 288 35.36 8.90 2.60
N ALA A 289 34.51 9.24 1.66
CA ALA A 289 34.43 10.58 1.07
C ALA A 289 34.05 11.64 2.13
N SER A 290 33.12 11.32 3.04
CA SER A 290 32.75 12.17 4.16
C SER A 290 33.96 12.46 5.05
N PHE A 291 34.69 11.44 5.47
CA PHE A 291 35.92 11.60 6.27
C PHE A 291 37.00 12.43 5.56
N ALA A 292 37.20 12.20 4.27
CA ALA A 292 38.13 12.99 3.47
C ALA A 292 37.75 14.48 3.44
N MET A 293 36.47 14.77 3.27
CA MET A 293 35.97 16.16 3.28
C MET A 293 36.08 16.80 4.67
N PHE A 294 35.78 16.06 5.75
CA PHE A 294 35.98 16.55 7.11
C PHE A 294 37.47 16.83 7.38
N ALA A 295 38.35 15.90 6.99
CA ALA A 295 39.80 16.08 7.15
C ALA A 295 40.34 17.28 6.37
N ALA A 296 39.89 17.43 5.11
CA ALA A 296 40.27 18.58 4.29
C ALA A 296 39.78 19.92 4.91
N THR A 297 38.58 19.95 5.44
CA THR A 297 38.04 21.13 6.10
C THR A 297 38.75 21.44 7.41
N ALA A 298 39.10 20.42 8.21
CA ALA A 298 39.84 20.56 9.45
C ALA A 298 41.28 21.02 9.16
N TRP A 299 41.93 20.48 8.13
CA TRP A 299 43.24 20.93 7.68
C TRP A 299 43.21 22.40 7.23
N TYR A 300 42.24 22.81 6.41
CA TYR A 300 42.06 24.20 6.03
C TYR A 300 41.87 25.09 7.26
N TRP A 301 40.99 24.71 8.20
CA TRP A 301 40.67 25.46 9.41
C TRP A 301 41.90 25.65 10.32
N SER A 302 42.73 24.58 10.50
CA SER A 302 43.96 24.66 11.31
C SER A 302 44.99 25.61 10.70
N HIS A 303 45.12 25.64 9.36
CA HIS A 303 46.08 26.52 8.67
C HIS A 303 45.63 28.00 8.63
N HIS A 304 44.37 28.26 8.89
CA HIS A 304 43.84 29.62 8.97
C HIS A 304 43.60 30.11 10.40
N GLY A 305 44.31 29.53 11.37
CA GLY A 305 44.29 29.98 12.76
C GLY A 305 42.99 29.74 13.52
N PHE A 306 42.19 28.75 13.13
CA PHE A 306 40.93 28.33 13.76
C PHE A 306 39.85 29.41 13.72
N VAL A 307 39.88 30.33 12.79
CA VAL A 307 38.82 31.34 12.61
C VAL A 307 37.54 30.70 12.03
N ALA A 308 36.44 31.41 12.13
CA ALA A 308 35.17 30.95 11.57
C ALA A 308 35.30 30.59 10.09
N LEU A 309 34.77 29.46 9.68
CA LEU A 309 34.79 29.04 8.29
C LEU A 309 33.97 30.02 7.43
N PRO A 310 34.53 30.52 6.34
CA PRO A 310 33.84 31.47 5.46
C PRO A 310 32.58 30.86 4.83
N ASN A 311 32.58 29.56 4.60
CA ASN A 311 31.43 28.82 4.08
C ASN A 311 31.34 27.44 4.75
N PRO A 312 30.25 27.12 5.47
CA PRO A 312 30.05 25.80 6.09
C PRO A 312 29.55 24.71 5.11
N LEU A 313 29.33 25.04 3.82
CA LEU A 313 28.81 24.08 2.81
C LEU A 313 29.61 22.78 2.73
N PRO A 314 30.98 22.79 2.75
CA PRO A 314 31.76 21.54 2.78
C PRO A 314 31.43 20.63 3.97
N LEU A 315 31.21 21.21 5.15
CA LEU A 315 30.80 20.43 6.32
C LEU A 315 29.40 19.84 6.19
N VAL A 316 28.47 20.60 5.62
CA VAL A 316 27.12 20.11 5.34
C VAL A 316 27.15 18.95 4.35
N LEU A 317 27.93 19.06 3.27
CA LEU A 317 28.10 17.99 2.28
C LEU A 317 28.77 16.75 2.88
N ALA A 318 29.81 16.95 3.70
CA ALA A 318 30.46 15.85 4.43
C ALA A 318 29.46 15.14 5.37
N GLY A 319 28.65 15.90 6.11
CA GLY A 319 27.59 15.35 6.96
C GLY A 319 26.54 14.56 6.19
N ILE A 320 26.10 15.06 5.03
CA ILE A 320 25.16 14.34 4.15
C ILE A 320 25.78 13.01 3.70
N LEU A 321 27.01 13.02 3.20
CA LEU A 321 27.70 11.81 2.73
C LEU A 321 27.88 10.78 3.85
N GLY A 322 28.27 11.20 5.04
CA GLY A 322 28.42 10.30 6.19
C GLY A 322 27.09 9.69 6.63
N ALA A 323 26.05 10.53 6.76
CA ALA A 323 24.73 10.07 7.18
C ALA A 323 24.10 9.14 6.14
N THR A 324 24.10 9.52 4.86
CA THR A 324 23.54 8.66 3.79
C THR A 324 24.36 7.39 3.59
N GLY A 325 25.69 7.44 3.77
CA GLY A 325 26.55 6.26 3.75
C GLY A 325 26.19 5.24 4.83
N ALA A 326 26.05 5.70 6.07
CA ALA A 326 25.60 4.84 7.17
C ALA A 326 24.19 4.28 6.93
N GLN A 327 23.24 5.13 6.47
CA GLN A 327 21.89 4.70 6.13
C GLN A 327 21.87 3.67 5.00
N THR A 328 22.77 3.80 4.00
CA THR A 328 22.87 2.85 2.89
C THR A 328 23.36 1.49 3.38
N ILE A 329 24.35 1.46 4.28
CA ILE A 329 24.84 0.21 4.90
C ILE A 329 23.70 -0.46 5.70
N PHE A 330 23.05 0.28 6.60
CA PHE A 330 21.96 -0.28 7.40
C PHE A 330 20.77 -0.68 6.53
N GLY A 331 20.47 0.11 5.48
CA GLY A 331 19.49 -0.22 4.47
C GLY A 331 19.78 -1.53 3.75
N GLY A 332 21.05 -1.78 3.39
CA GLY A 332 21.47 -3.04 2.79
C GLY A 332 21.17 -4.25 3.66
N PHE A 333 21.54 -4.19 4.94
CA PHE A 333 21.18 -5.26 5.90
C PHE A 333 19.67 -5.40 6.08
N LEU A 334 18.94 -4.30 6.20
CA LEU A 334 17.48 -4.35 6.32
C LEU A 334 16.84 -5.02 5.10
N LEU A 335 17.28 -4.68 3.89
CA LEU A 335 16.75 -5.28 2.67
C LEU A 335 17.08 -6.78 2.60
N ALA A 336 18.30 -7.20 2.97
CA ALA A 336 18.66 -8.61 3.05
C ALA A 336 17.78 -9.39 4.03
N ILE A 337 17.50 -8.83 5.21
CA ILE A 337 16.61 -9.44 6.20
C ILE A 337 15.18 -9.56 5.66
N VAL A 338 14.67 -8.50 5.01
CA VAL A 338 13.29 -8.47 4.46
C VAL A 338 13.09 -9.47 3.33
N VAL A 339 14.11 -9.67 2.50
CA VAL A 339 14.04 -10.60 1.34
C VAL A 339 14.32 -12.05 1.72
N GLY A 340 14.89 -12.34 2.87
CA GLY A 340 15.07 -13.71 3.37
C GLY A 340 16.53 -14.14 3.46
N HIS A 341 17.45 -13.22 3.75
CA HIS A 341 18.89 -13.46 4.00
C HIS A 341 19.70 -13.81 2.76
N ASP A 342 19.13 -13.74 1.55
CA ASP A 342 19.92 -13.88 0.33
C ASP A 342 20.66 -12.56 0.03
N ALA A 343 21.95 -12.67 -0.30
CA ALA A 343 22.75 -11.53 -0.74
C ALA A 343 22.21 -10.88 -2.04
N ARG A 344 21.30 -11.56 -2.72
CA ARG A 344 20.65 -11.11 -3.95
C ARG A 344 19.21 -10.69 -3.68
N PHE A 345 18.95 -9.40 -3.61
CA PHE A 345 17.60 -8.85 -3.36
C PHE A 345 16.56 -9.13 -4.45
N VAL A 346 16.98 -9.64 -5.58
CA VAL A 346 16.10 -9.88 -6.73
C VAL A 346 16.46 -11.22 -7.38
N ALA A 347 16.42 -12.26 -6.59
CA ALA A 347 16.29 -13.62 -7.09
C ALA A 347 14.81 -14.03 -7.07
N VAL A 348 13.92 -13.17 -7.52
CA VAL A 348 12.57 -13.62 -7.87
C VAL A 348 12.66 -14.09 -9.31
N ASP A 349 12.78 -15.40 -9.44
CA ASP A 349 12.53 -16.10 -10.68
C ASP A 349 11.18 -15.61 -11.24
N ASN A 350 11.14 -15.28 -12.53
CA ASN A 350 9.90 -14.95 -13.25
C ASN A 350 8.97 -16.19 -13.44
N SER A 351 9.17 -17.22 -12.64
CA SER A 351 8.26 -18.36 -12.62
C SER A 351 6.87 -17.87 -12.25
N PRO A 352 5.84 -18.23 -13.03
CA PRO A 352 4.46 -17.96 -12.64
C PRO A 352 4.27 -18.56 -11.23
N LEU A 353 3.66 -17.79 -10.33
CA LEU A 353 3.33 -18.23 -8.98
C LEU A 353 2.68 -19.62 -9.10
N LEU A 354 3.44 -20.67 -8.76
CA LEU A 354 2.88 -22.00 -8.69
C LEU A 354 1.69 -21.96 -7.72
N PRO A 355 0.55 -22.56 -8.08
CA PRO A 355 -0.55 -22.71 -7.16
C PRO A 355 0.00 -23.42 -5.90
N VAL A 356 -0.33 -22.91 -4.75
CA VAL A 356 -0.01 -23.54 -3.46
C VAL A 356 -0.53 -24.97 -3.54
N SER A 357 0.38 -25.96 -3.61
CA SER A 357 0.02 -27.36 -3.58
C SER A 357 -0.69 -27.63 -2.27
N LEU A 358 -1.97 -27.93 -2.32
CA LEU A 358 -2.72 -28.50 -1.23
C LEU A 358 -2.01 -29.81 -0.86
N HIS A 359 -1.28 -29.80 0.26
CA HIS A 359 -0.87 -31.05 0.88
C HIS A 359 -2.16 -31.80 1.23
N HIS A 360 -2.44 -32.86 0.46
CA HIS A 360 -3.37 -33.89 0.85
C HIS A 360 -2.94 -34.41 2.23
N VAL A 361 -3.71 -34.04 3.25
CA VAL A 361 -3.72 -34.81 4.49
C VAL A 361 -4.32 -36.16 4.11
N GLY A 362 -3.46 -37.17 4.00
CA GLY A 362 -3.85 -38.53 3.76
C GLY A 362 -4.76 -39.02 4.90
N MET A 363 -5.97 -39.36 4.55
CA MET A 363 -6.77 -40.27 5.37
C MET A 363 -6.05 -41.63 5.37
N ALA A 364 -5.48 -42.00 6.50
CA ALA A 364 -5.14 -43.37 6.79
C ALA A 364 -6.27 -43.94 7.66
N SER A 365 -6.96 -44.95 7.09
CA SER A 365 -7.80 -46.04 7.64
C SER A 365 -8.31 -45.90 9.08
#